data_c2bbf1bc4a81a50554a0ecf9084aa86c
#
_entry.id   c2bbf1bc4a81a50554a0ecf9084aa86c
#
_cell.length_a   1.000
_cell.length_b   1.000
_cell.length_c   1.000
_cell.angle_alpha   90.00
_cell.angle_beta   90.00
_cell.angle_gamma   90.00
#
_symmetry.space_group_name_H-M   'P 1'
#
loop_
_entity.id
_entity.type
_entity.pdbx_description
1 polymer ?
#
loop_
_entity_poly.entity_id
_entity_poly.type
_entity_poly.pdbx_seq_one_letter_code
_entity_poly.pdbx_strand_id
1 'polypeptide(L)'
;MFEIDHLGIAVKSLAQAKTFYQNLGLQVMPEETVAQEKVRLAMVPLGESRIELLEPLSDDSPIAKFLAKRGEGLHHVSLRVDNLASTVENLKKSGVRLINEQIQVRAGGHPYVFVHPSSSGGVLLELCEEQAKGV
;
A
#
# COMPACT_ATOMS: atom_id res chain seq x y z
N MET A 1 -17.64 3.49 6.13
CA MET A 1 -17.41 2.02 6.16
C MET A 1 -15.98 1.74 5.76
N PHE A 2 -15.34 0.79 6.44
CA PHE A 2 -13.99 0.40 6.12
C PHE A 2 -13.99 -0.71 5.09
N GLU A 3 -13.12 -0.61 4.10
CA GLU A 3 -12.95 -1.63 3.07
C GLU A 3 -11.47 -1.87 2.85
N ILE A 4 -11.12 -3.07 2.39
CA ILE A 4 -9.75 -3.32 1.97
C ILE A 4 -9.54 -2.61 0.63
N ASP A 5 -8.64 -1.62 0.62
CA ASP A 5 -8.28 -0.94 -0.62
C ASP A 5 -7.34 -1.81 -1.45
N HIS A 6 -6.25 -2.25 -0.84
CA HIS A 6 -5.32 -3.15 -1.50
C HIS A 6 -4.43 -3.90 -0.51
N LEU A 7 -3.78 -4.94 -1.02
CA LEU A 7 -2.72 -5.67 -0.34
C LEU A 7 -1.43 -5.42 -1.09
N GLY A 8 -0.41 -4.89 -0.41
CA GLY A 8 0.89 -4.64 -1.01
C GLY A 8 1.80 -5.85 -0.83
N ILE A 9 2.31 -6.39 -1.92
CA ILE A 9 3.18 -7.56 -1.91
C ILE A 9 4.54 -7.19 -2.48
N ALA A 10 5.59 -7.40 -1.69
CA ALA A 10 6.95 -7.13 -2.11
C ALA A 10 7.48 -8.31 -2.92
N VAL A 11 8.01 -8.03 -4.11
CA VAL A 11 8.54 -9.05 -5.02
C VAL A 11 9.91 -8.64 -5.52
N LYS A 12 10.76 -9.64 -5.76
CA LYS A 12 12.09 -9.42 -6.32
C LYS A 12 12.04 -9.15 -7.81
N SER A 13 11.10 -9.80 -8.49
CA SER A 13 10.90 -9.66 -9.93
C SER A 13 9.43 -9.42 -10.24
N LEU A 14 9.12 -8.23 -10.69
CA LEU A 14 7.77 -7.88 -11.09
C LEU A 14 7.31 -8.73 -12.27
N ALA A 15 8.21 -9.01 -13.22
CA ALA A 15 7.89 -9.85 -14.38
C ALA A 15 7.45 -11.25 -13.97
N GLN A 16 8.16 -11.88 -13.03
CA GLN A 16 7.80 -13.21 -12.55
C GLN A 16 6.49 -13.21 -11.77
N ALA A 17 6.30 -12.21 -10.92
CA ALA A 17 5.07 -12.08 -10.14
C ALA A 17 3.86 -11.89 -11.04
N LYS A 18 3.98 -11.04 -12.07
CA LYS A 18 2.90 -10.84 -13.05
C LYS A 18 2.52 -12.14 -13.72
N THR A 19 3.51 -12.93 -14.12
CA THR A 19 3.27 -14.22 -14.79
C THR A 19 2.43 -15.15 -13.91
N PHE A 20 2.74 -15.21 -12.61
CA PHE A 20 1.97 -16.05 -11.69
C PHE A 20 0.50 -15.63 -11.66
N TYR A 21 0.20 -14.34 -11.50
CA TYR A 21 -1.18 -13.86 -11.41
C TYR A 21 -1.92 -14.00 -12.74
N GLN A 22 -1.22 -13.83 -13.87
CA GLN A 22 -1.80 -14.07 -15.18
C GLN A 22 -2.17 -15.54 -15.37
N ASN A 23 -1.33 -16.45 -14.87
CA ASN A 23 -1.61 -17.88 -14.93
C ASN A 23 -2.82 -18.29 -14.09
N LEU A 24 -3.15 -17.52 -13.05
CA LEU A 24 -4.39 -17.72 -12.30
C LEU A 24 -5.63 -17.28 -13.10
N GLY A 25 -5.45 -16.57 -14.20
CA GLY A 25 -6.56 -16.03 -14.99
C GLY A 25 -6.88 -14.58 -14.65
N LEU A 26 -6.03 -13.92 -13.82
CA LEU A 26 -6.27 -12.55 -13.42
C LEU A 26 -5.66 -11.58 -14.42
N GLN A 27 -6.28 -10.41 -14.54
CA GLN A 27 -5.74 -9.32 -15.34
C GLN A 27 -4.71 -8.57 -14.51
N VAL A 28 -3.55 -8.30 -15.11
CA VAL A 28 -2.53 -7.46 -14.49
C VAL A 28 -2.46 -6.16 -15.27
N MET A 29 -2.61 -5.03 -14.56
CA MET A 29 -2.58 -3.72 -15.18
C MET A 29 -1.15 -3.33 -15.58
N PRO A 30 -0.97 -2.34 -16.47
CA PRO A 30 0.36 -1.89 -16.88
C PRO A 30 1.23 -1.47 -15.70
N GLU A 31 2.54 -1.67 -15.83
CA GLU A 31 3.50 -1.27 -14.80
C GLU A 31 3.58 0.25 -14.69
N GLU A 32 3.75 0.70 -13.45
CA GLU A 32 3.95 2.11 -13.13
C GLU A 32 5.23 2.27 -12.33
N THR A 33 5.95 3.35 -12.59
CA THR A 33 7.14 3.71 -11.81
C THR A 33 6.80 4.87 -10.90
N VAL A 34 6.99 4.68 -9.59
CA VAL A 34 6.76 5.72 -8.59
C VAL A 34 8.12 6.10 -8.00
N ALA A 35 8.76 7.07 -8.64
CA ALA A 35 10.14 7.45 -8.32
C ALA A 35 10.29 7.94 -6.88
N GLN A 36 9.33 8.71 -6.36
CA GLN A 36 9.44 9.23 -5.00
C GLN A 36 9.32 8.15 -3.93
N GLU A 37 8.71 7.02 -4.25
CA GLU A 37 8.63 5.85 -3.35
C GLU A 37 9.68 4.80 -3.71
N LYS A 38 10.42 5.02 -4.78
CA LYS A 38 11.50 4.16 -5.26
C LYS A 38 11.02 2.74 -5.57
N VAL A 39 9.85 2.64 -6.20
CA VAL A 39 9.25 1.36 -6.57
C VAL A 39 8.72 1.36 -8.00
N ARG A 40 8.70 0.17 -8.57
CA ARG A 40 7.92 -0.14 -9.77
C ARG A 40 6.79 -1.04 -9.32
N LEU A 41 5.59 -0.77 -9.78
CA LEU A 41 4.43 -1.52 -9.32
C LEU A 41 3.53 -1.95 -10.46
N ALA A 42 2.72 -2.95 -10.18
CA ALA A 42 1.63 -3.37 -11.06
C ALA A 42 0.43 -3.74 -10.19
N MET A 43 -0.75 -3.32 -10.63
CA MET A 43 -1.99 -3.61 -9.92
C MET A 43 -2.68 -4.84 -10.51
N VAL A 44 -3.24 -5.67 -9.65
CA VAL A 44 -4.06 -6.82 -10.02
C VAL A 44 -5.45 -6.60 -9.42
N PRO A 45 -6.43 -6.17 -10.22
CA PRO A 45 -7.79 -5.92 -9.69
C PRO A 45 -8.44 -7.20 -9.18
N LEU A 46 -9.11 -7.10 -8.03
CA LEU A 46 -9.85 -8.20 -7.40
C LEU A 46 -11.18 -7.64 -6.85
N GLY A 47 -12.22 -7.60 -7.67
CA GLY A 47 -13.49 -7.01 -7.26
C GLY A 47 -13.30 -5.55 -6.85
N GLU A 48 -13.72 -5.21 -5.65
CA GLU A 48 -13.57 -3.84 -5.11
C GLU A 48 -12.19 -3.54 -4.54
N SER A 49 -11.34 -4.57 -4.44
CA SER A 49 -9.98 -4.45 -3.91
C SER A 49 -8.97 -4.75 -5.00
N ARG A 50 -7.70 -4.76 -4.64
CA ARG A 50 -6.63 -5.12 -5.57
C ARG A 50 -5.40 -5.59 -4.83
N ILE A 51 -4.55 -6.32 -5.53
CA ILE A 51 -3.20 -6.62 -5.09
C ILE A 51 -2.28 -5.61 -5.78
N GLU A 52 -1.34 -5.08 -5.03
CA GLU A 52 -0.31 -4.19 -5.55
C GLU A 52 1.03 -4.91 -5.46
N LEU A 53 1.60 -5.25 -6.62
CA LEU A 53 2.91 -5.90 -6.68
C LEU A 53 3.99 -4.83 -6.70
N LEU A 54 4.96 -4.92 -5.79
CA LEU A 54 5.96 -3.87 -5.58
C LEU A 54 7.35 -4.42 -5.76
N GLU A 55 8.08 -3.87 -6.75
CA GLU A 55 9.49 -4.18 -6.99
C GLU A 55 10.33 -2.94 -6.68
N PRO A 56 11.45 -3.06 -5.95
CA PRO A 56 12.27 -1.89 -5.64
C PRO A 56 13.03 -1.40 -6.87
N LEU A 57 13.17 -0.07 -7.00
CA LEU A 57 13.98 0.53 -8.04
C LEU A 57 15.45 0.62 -7.64
N SER A 58 15.74 0.61 -6.34
CA SER A 58 17.10 0.81 -5.82
C SER A 58 17.22 0.19 -4.43
N ASP A 59 18.46 0.02 -3.97
CA ASP A 59 18.75 -0.62 -2.69
C ASP A 59 18.25 0.19 -1.49
N ASP A 60 18.05 1.49 -1.64
CA ASP A 60 17.54 2.36 -0.57
C ASP A 60 16.01 2.43 -0.54
N SER A 61 15.34 1.70 -1.42
CA SER A 61 13.88 1.58 -1.39
C SER A 61 13.41 0.86 -0.10
N PRO A 62 12.32 1.30 0.52
CA PRO A 62 11.72 0.56 1.65
C PRO A 62 11.40 -0.89 1.28
N ILE A 63 11.02 -1.15 0.04
CA ILE A 63 10.73 -2.51 -0.44
C ILE A 63 12.02 -3.34 -0.52
N ALA A 64 13.14 -2.74 -0.96
CA ALA A 64 14.42 -3.44 -0.97
C ALA A 64 14.84 -3.84 0.44
N LYS A 65 14.65 -2.96 1.41
CA LYS A 65 14.97 -3.24 2.80
C LYS A 65 14.08 -4.35 3.37
N PHE A 66 12.81 -4.34 3.03
CA PHE A 66 11.88 -5.40 3.42
C PHE A 66 12.31 -6.75 2.84
N LEU A 67 12.63 -6.80 1.55
CA LEU A 67 13.07 -8.03 0.88
C LEU A 67 14.34 -8.58 1.51
N ALA A 68 15.28 -7.71 1.88
CA ALA A 68 16.53 -8.11 2.51
C ALA A 68 16.31 -8.74 3.88
N LYS A 69 15.32 -8.25 4.63
CA LYS A 69 15.03 -8.75 5.98
C LYS A 69 14.10 -9.96 6.01
N ARG A 70 13.08 -9.96 5.17
CA ARG A 70 11.97 -10.92 5.24
C ARG A 70 11.77 -11.75 3.98
N GLY A 71 12.41 -11.38 2.88
CA GLY A 71 12.14 -12.01 1.58
C GLY A 71 10.83 -11.53 0.98
N GLU A 72 10.38 -12.21 -0.06
CA GLU A 72 9.13 -11.87 -0.74
C GLU A 72 7.93 -12.17 0.14
N GLY A 73 6.89 -11.35 0.01
CA GLY A 73 5.65 -11.58 0.72
C GLY A 73 4.84 -10.32 0.96
N LEU A 74 3.84 -10.45 1.81
CA LEU A 74 2.94 -9.35 2.15
C LEU A 74 3.71 -8.25 2.87
N HIS A 75 3.69 -7.05 2.29
CA HIS A 75 4.37 -5.88 2.85
C HIS A 75 3.42 -5.04 3.69
N HIS A 76 2.22 -4.77 3.18
CA HIS A 76 1.25 -3.96 3.91
C HIS A 76 -0.18 -4.28 3.49
N VAL A 77 -1.11 -3.89 4.36
CA VAL A 77 -2.55 -3.93 4.10
C VAL A 77 -3.03 -2.49 4.11
N SER A 78 -3.79 -2.11 3.08
CA SER A 78 -4.38 -0.77 3.02
C SER A 78 -5.88 -0.85 3.20
N LEU A 79 -6.40 -0.08 4.16
CA LEU A 79 -7.83 0.05 4.40
C LEU A 79 -8.30 1.41 3.90
N ARG A 80 -9.39 1.41 3.15
CA ARG A 80 -10.04 2.64 2.70
C ARG A 80 -11.08 3.06 3.71
N VAL A 81 -11.01 4.31 4.15
CA VAL A 81 -11.93 4.88 5.12
C VAL A 81 -12.68 6.05 4.50
N ASP A 82 -13.84 6.38 5.06
CA ASP A 82 -14.69 7.46 4.53
C ASP A 82 -14.13 8.84 4.87
N ASN A 83 -13.55 9.01 6.05
CA ASN A 83 -12.99 10.28 6.50
C ASN A 83 -11.66 10.02 7.21
N LEU A 84 -10.59 10.20 6.47
CA LEU A 84 -9.25 9.91 7.00
C LEU A 84 -8.86 10.88 8.12
N ALA A 85 -9.19 12.17 7.98
CA ALA A 85 -8.83 13.16 8.99
C ALA A 85 -9.42 12.84 10.36
N SER A 86 -10.71 12.48 10.42
CA SER A 86 -11.34 12.12 11.69
C SER A 86 -10.83 10.80 12.23
N THR A 87 -10.54 9.84 11.35
CA THR A 87 -9.97 8.55 11.75
C THR A 87 -8.60 8.74 12.39
N VAL A 88 -7.74 9.55 11.77
CA VAL A 88 -6.39 9.85 12.28
C VAL A 88 -6.48 10.56 13.64
N GLU A 89 -7.40 11.52 13.78
CA GLU A 89 -7.58 12.22 15.03
C GLU A 89 -7.99 11.26 16.16
N ASN A 90 -8.94 10.36 15.89
CA ASN A 90 -9.35 9.35 16.85
C ASN A 90 -8.21 8.42 17.25
N LEU A 91 -7.39 8.01 16.29
CA LEU A 91 -6.23 7.16 16.57
C LEU A 91 -5.22 7.86 17.48
N LYS A 92 -4.94 9.13 17.21
CA LYS A 92 -4.03 9.92 18.04
C LYS A 92 -4.56 10.04 19.47
N LYS A 93 -5.86 10.29 19.64
CA LYS A 93 -6.48 10.37 20.95
C LYS A 93 -6.41 9.03 21.70
N SER A 94 -6.41 7.93 21.00
CA SER A 94 -6.32 6.59 21.59
C SER A 94 -4.88 6.14 21.84
N GLY A 95 -3.89 6.97 21.58
CA GLY A 95 -2.49 6.64 21.80
C GLY A 95 -1.86 5.77 20.72
N VAL A 96 -2.49 5.65 19.57
CA VAL A 96 -1.96 4.87 18.45
C VAL A 96 -0.78 5.60 17.84
N ARG A 97 0.31 4.86 17.59
CA ARG A 97 1.51 5.40 16.98
C ARG A 97 1.37 5.37 15.46
N LEU A 98 1.53 6.54 14.82
CA LEU A 98 1.53 6.67 13.38
C LEU A 98 2.97 6.83 12.89
N ILE A 99 3.28 6.25 11.72
CA ILE A 99 4.58 6.49 11.08
C ILE A 99 4.63 7.92 10.57
N ASN A 100 3.52 8.38 9.98
CA ASN A 100 3.39 9.75 9.51
C ASN A 100 2.53 10.53 10.50
N GLU A 101 3.11 11.55 11.13
CA GLU A 101 2.39 12.42 12.06
C GLU A 101 1.26 13.18 11.36
N GLN A 102 1.45 13.46 10.09
CA GLN A 102 0.51 14.21 9.27
C GLN A 102 0.06 13.36 8.09
N ILE A 103 -1.17 13.60 7.64
CA ILE A 103 -1.71 12.95 6.45
C ILE A 103 -0.85 13.33 5.25
N GLN A 104 -0.41 12.31 4.52
CA GLN A 104 0.34 12.46 3.29
C GLN A 104 -0.60 12.42 2.10
N VAL A 105 -0.19 12.97 0.98
CA VAL A 105 -0.98 12.94 -0.25
C VAL A 105 -0.10 12.40 -1.36
N ARG A 106 -0.54 11.31 -2.00
CA ARG A 106 0.21 10.77 -3.15
C ARG A 106 -0.27 11.38 -4.45
N ALA A 107 0.47 11.11 -5.52
CA ALA A 107 0.11 11.57 -6.86
C ALA A 107 -1.36 11.22 -7.15
N GLY A 108 -2.11 12.16 -7.69
CA GLY A 108 -3.55 11.99 -7.91
C GLY A 108 -4.42 12.52 -6.79
N GLY A 109 -3.82 13.02 -5.68
CA GLY A 109 -4.55 13.66 -4.60
C GLY A 109 -5.14 12.71 -3.56
N HIS A 110 -4.70 11.45 -3.53
CA HIS A 110 -5.21 10.47 -2.57
C HIS A 110 -4.51 10.59 -1.22
N PRO A 111 -5.23 10.97 -0.14
CA PRO A 111 -4.61 11.08 1.18
C PRO A 111 -4.40 9.71 1.82
N TYR A 112 -3.32 9.59 2.59
CA TYR A 112 -3.00 8.35 3.29
C TYR A 112 -2.12 8.60 4.51
N VAL A 113 -2.11 7.62 5.43
CA VAL A 113 -1.15 7.54 6.54
C VAL A 113 -0.79 6.07 6.76
N PHE A 114 0.36 5.85 7.40
CA PHE A 114 0.73 4.50 7.87
C PHE A 114 0.71 4.44 9.38
N VAL A 115 0.10 3.39 9.91
CA VAL A 115 0.10 3.07 11.33
C VAL A 115 1.37 2.26 11.63
N HIS A 116 2.07 2.62 12.69
CA HIS A 116 3.26 1.88 13.09
C HIS A 116 2.88 0.45 13.51
N PRO A 117 3.62 -0.57 13.06
CA PRO A 117 3.28 -1.97 13.38
C PRO A 117 3.17 -2.26 14.87
N SER A 118 3.87 -1.52 15.73
CA SER A 118 3.75 -1.69 17.19
C SER A 118 2.34 -1.42 17.70
N SER A 119 1.57 -0.61 17.01
CA SER A 119 0.18 -0.30 17.40
C SER A 119 -0.86 -1.19 16.73
N SER A 120 -0.48 -1.94 15.69
CA SER A 120 -1.41 -2.73 14.88
C SER A 120 -1.10 -4.23 14.88
N GLY A 121 -0.43 -4.71 15.92
CA GLY A 121 -0.17 -6.15 16.05
C GLY A 121 0.88 -6.68 15.08
N GLY A 122 1.82 -5.86 14.67
CA GLY A 122 2.91 -6.27 13.78
C GLY A 122 2.61 -6.12 12.29
N VAL A 123 1.44 -5.60 11.95
CA VAL A 123 1.04 -5.39 10.55
C VAL A 123 1.32 -3.94 10.16
N LEU A 124 2.00 -3.72 9.04
CA LEU A 124 2.10 -2.37 8.47
C LEU A 124 0.76 -2.06 7.82
N LEU A 125 0.00 -1.20 8.48
CA LEU A 125 -1.35 -0.85 8.05
C LEU A 125 -1.35 0.54 7.44
N GLU A 126 -1.82 0.64 6.21
CA GLU A 126 -2.08 1.91 5.55
C GLU A 126 -3.55 2.26 5.70
N LEU A 127 -3.84 3.51 5.95
CA LEU A 127 -5.21 4.04 5.89
C LEU A 127 -5.24 5.05 4.77
N CYS A 128 -6.23 4.95 3.90
CA CYS A 128 -6.36 5.86 2.77
C CYS A 128 -7.81 6.28 2.58
N GLU A 129 -7.99 7.36 1.86
CA GLU A 129 -9.31 7.87 1.51
C GLU A 129 -9.35 8.02 0.01
N GLU A 130 -10.43 7.54 -0.59
CA GLU A 130 -10.63 7.73 -2.00
C GLU A 130 -10.93 9.21 -2.24
N GLN A 131 -10.21 9.82 -3.20
CA GLN A 131 -10.50 11.19 -3.55
C GLN A 131 -11.95 11.30 -4.00
N ALA A 132 -12.67 12.27 -3.47
CA ALA A 132 -14.04 12.53 -3.91
C ALA A 132 -14.03 12.68 -5.43
N LYS A 133 -14.79 11.82 -6.12
CA LYS A 133 -14.93 11.92 -7.56
C LYS A 133 -15.52 13.30 -7.83
N GLY A 134 -14.82 14.10 -8.63
CA GLY A 134 -15.25 15.43 -8.97
C GLY A 134 -16.70 15.40 -9.48
N VAL A 135 -17.51 16.17 -8.85
CA VAL A 135 -18.92 16.29 -9.21
C VAL A 135 -19.02 17.24 -10.38
#